data_bc710f48f59c7f7ed32e7a7ac5606be3
#
_entry.id   bc710f48f59c7f7ed32e7a7ac5606be3
#
_cell.length_a   1.000
_cell.length_b   1.000
_cell.length_c   1.000
_cell.angle_alpha   90.00
_cell.angle_beta   90.00
_cell.angle_gamma   90.00
#
_symmetry.space_group_name_H-M   'P 1'
#
loop_
_entity.id
_entity.type
_entity.pdbx_description
1 polymer ?
#
loop_
_entity_poly.entity_id
_entity_poly.type
_entity_poly.pdbx_seq_one_letter_code
_entity_poly.pdbx_strand_id
1 'polypeptide(L)'
;MTEGNFYAGKRVLITGGLGFIGSTLARRLADEGAQVILVDSLIPEYGGNLFNVAGYEDRLRVNIADVRDEFSMDYLVRGQDVLFNLAGQTSHLDSMTDPYTDLEINVRSQVSILEACRKHNPSIAIVYAGTRQIYGKPDYLPVDEKHPLHPTDVNGINKMAGEWYHILYHNVYGLRVTSLRLTNTYGPRMRVKDARQTFLGVWLRRVIDGQPIEVWGDGKQRRDFNYVDDAVDALLRCAAEPRADGKIYNLGSPESITLADLARQLIEISGSGEFRIIPFPEDRRRIDIGDYVADYTLVRDELGWQPRVDLRDGLRRSIEYFRANRQHYW
;
A
#
# COMPACT_ATOMS: atom_id res chain seq x y z
N MET A 1 -3.58 19.36 -24.38
CA MET A 1 -3.94 20.32 -23.34
C MET A 1 -2.91 20.20 -22.24
N THR A 2 -2.18 21.24 -21.92
CA THR A 2 -1.27 21.26 -20.78
C THR A 2 -2.12 21.12 -19.53
N GLU A 3 -2.15 19.91 -18.98
CA GLU A 3 -2.83 19.62 -17.73
C GLU A 3 -2.19 20.48 -16.65
N GLY A 4 -2.93 21.48 -16.17
CA GLY A 4 -2.52 22.24 -14.99
C GLY A 4 -2.31 21.24 -13.85
N ASN A 5 -1.25 21.42 -13.06
CA ASN A 5 -0.94 20.60 -11.91
C ASN A 5 -2.14 20.62 -10.94
N PHE A 6 -2.94 19.54 -10.91
CA PHE A 6 -4.15 19.43 -10.10
C PHE A 6 -3.88 19.67 -8.61
N TYR A 7 -2.71 19.28 -8.14
CA TYR A 7 -2.35 19.33 -6.71
C TYR A 7 -1.76 20.66 -6.25
N ALA A 8 -1.40 21.55 -7.17
CA ALA A 8 -0.85 22.86 -6.79
C ALA A 8 -1.82 23.65 -5.89
N GLY A 9 -1.40 23.96 -4.65
CA GLY A 9 -2.20 24.65 -3.64
C GLY A 9 -3.28 23.84 -2.97
N LYS A 10 -3.51 22.57 -3.35
CA LYS A 10 -4.47 21.68 -2.68
C LYS A 10 -4.02 21.30 -1.27
N ARG A 11 -4.98 21.23 -0.36
CA ARG A 11 -4.77 20.75 1.01
C ARG A 11 -5.03 19.24 1.04
N VAL A 12 -3.99 18.49 1.37
CA VAL A 12 -4.00 17.03 1.30
C VAL A 12 -3.69 16.43 2.66
N LEU A 13 -4.55 15.53 3.13
CA LEU A 13 -4.36 14.73 4.33
C LEU A 13 -3.96 13.31 3.94
N ILE A 14 -2.90 12.77 4.55
CA ILE A 14 -2.43 11.39 4.34
C ILE A 14 -2.38 10.68 5.69
N THR A 15 -3.20 9.66 5.90
CA THR A 15 -3.08 8.75 7.04
C THR A 15 -2.05 7.67 6.72
N GLY A 16 -1.25 7.24 7.70
CA GLY A 16 -0.08 6.38 7.44
C GLY A 16 1.02 7.11 6.67
N GLY A 17 1.12 8.43 6.88
CA GLY A 17 1.96 9.33 6.08
C GLY A 17 3.46 9.14 6.26
N LEU A 18 3.92 8.55 7.36
CA LEU A 18 5.32 8.21 7.61
C LEU A 18 5.68 6.78 7.20
N GLY A 19 4.69 6.01 6.73
CA GLY A 19 4.88 4.67 6.18
C GLY A 19 5.49 4.69 4.78
N PHE A 20 5.62 3.53 4.20
CA PHE A 20 6.23 3.28 2.89
C PHE A 20 5.56 4.07 1.74
N ILE A 21 4.29 3.77 1.46
CA ILE A 21 3.55 4.40 0.35
C ILE A 21 3.21 5.85 0.70
N GLY A 22 2.76 6.10 1.94
CA GLY A 22 2.36 7.43 2.40
C GLY A 22 3.46 8.47 2.30
N SER A 23 4.69 8.13 2.68
CA SER A 23 5.83 9.05 2.58
C SER A 23 6.28 9.29 1.14
N THR A 24 6.19 8.28 0.27
CA THR A 24 6.48 8.45 -1.16
C THR A 24 5.47 9.40 -1.81
N LEU A 25 4.18 9.19 -1.51
CA LEU A 25 3.09 10.07 -1.95
C LEU A 25 3.25 11.50 -1.41
N ALA A 26 3.58 11.65 -0.12
CA ALA A 26 3.77 12.95 0.52
C ALA A 26 4.86 13.78 -0.17
N ARG A 27 6.02 13.16 -0.44
CA ARG A 27 7.14 13.80 -1.15
C ARG A 27 6.72 14.26 -2.54
N ARG A 28 6.04 13.39 -3.29
CA ARG A 28 5.54 13.70 -4.64
C ARG A 28 4.56 14.88 -4.61
N LEU A 29 3.59 14.89 -3.70
CA LEU A 29 2.62 15.97 -3.54
C LEU A 29 3.28 17.30 -3.13
N ALA A 30 4.26 17.26 -2.23
CA ALA A 30 5.03 18.44 -1.87
C ALA A 30 5.80 19.01 -3.08
N ASP A 31 6.38 18.15 -3.93
CA ASP A 31 7.04 18.58 -5.17
C ASP A 31 6.05 19.18 -6.18
N GLU A 32 4.81 18.72 -6.17
CA GLU A 32 3.72 19.26 -6.98
C GLU A 32 3.06 20.52 -6.37
N GLY A 33 3.55 21.00 -5.22
CA GLY A 33 3.09 22.27 -4.60
C GLY A 33 1.82 22.13 -3.74
N ALA A 34 1.46 20.91 -3.31
CA ALA A 34 0.37 20.70 -2.37
C ALA A 34 0.77 21.09 -0.94
N GLN A 35 -0.22 21.45 -0.13
CA GLN A 35 -0.11 21.64 1.32
C GLN A 35 -0.44 20.30 2.01
N VAL A 36 0.58 19.56 2.44
CA VAL A 36 0.42 18.20 2.88
C VAL A 36 0.48 18.08 4.41
N ILE A 37 -0.52 17.41 4.98
CA ILE A 37 -0.58 17.02 6.39
C ILE A 37 -0.47 15.49 6.45
N LEU A 38 0.47 14.99 7.25
CA LEU A 38 0.65 13.58 7.54
C LEU A 38 0.11 13.23 8.91
N VAL A 39 -0.58 12.11 9.00
CA VAL A 39 -1.00 11.49 10.27
C VAL A 39 -0.38 10.11 10.36
N ASP A 40 0.37 9.86 11.43
CA ASP A 40 0.98 8.55 11.71
C ASP A 40 1.17 8.36 13.20
N SER A 41 0.92 7.17 13.70
CA SER A 41 1.07 6.84 15.12
C SER A 41 2.49 6.42 15.49
N LEU A 42 3.38 6.24 14.51
CA LEU A 42 4.75 5.75 14.67
C LEU A 42 4.85 4.46 15.51
N ILE A 43 3.83 3.60 15.42
CA ILE A 43 3.89 2.28 16.07
C ILE A 43 5.03 1.49 15.43
N PRO A 44 6.02 1.03 16.21
CA PRO A 44 7.24 0.42 15.66
C PRO A 44 6.99 -0.82 14.78
N GLU A 45 5.89 -1.53 15.04
CA GLU A 45 5.48 -2.72 14.33
C GLU A 45 4.90 -2.42 12.93
N TYR A 46 4.40 -1.21 12.67
CA TYR A 46 3.63 -0.90 11.44
C TYR A 46 4.38 -0.08 10.39
N GLY A 47 5.65 0.22 10.62
CA GLY A 47 6.54 0.72 9.57
C GLY A 47 6.61 2.22 9.38
N GLY A 48 6.00 3.03 10.25
CA GLY A 48 6.24 4.47 10.30
C GLY A 48 7.70 4.79 10.64
N ASN A 49 8.32 5.70 9.85
CA ASN A 49 9.71 6.08 10.03
C ASN A 49 9.89 7.55 9.64
N LEU A 50 10.33 8.39 10.58
CA LEU A 50 10.57 9.82 10.31
C LEU A 50 11.61 10.05 9.21
N PHE A 51 12.58 9.15 9.06
CA PHE A 51 13.56 9.24 7.98
C PHE A 51 12.92 9.16 6.58
N ASN A 52 11.75 8.56 6.44
CA ASN A 52 11.04 8.46 5.16
C ASN A 52 10.70 9.83 4.55
N VAL A 53 10.61 10.87 5.37
CA VAL A 53 10.34 12.26 4.94
C VAL A 53 11.54 13.20 5.11
N ALA A 54 12.74 12.66 5.38
CA ALA A 54 13.95 13.46 5.52
C ALA A 54 14.20 14.33 4.26
N GLY A 55 14.55 15.61 4.52
CA GLY A 55 14.71 16.63 3.48
C GLY A 55 13.40 17.29 2.99
N TYR A 56 12.26 16.99 3.66
CA TYR A 56 10.96 17.60 3.38
C TYR A 56 10.31 18.19 4.64
N GLU A 57 11.06 18.33 5.75
CA GLU A 57 10.56 18.75 7.05
C GLU A 57 9.84 20.11 7.01
N ASP A 58 10.36 21.06 6.21
CA ASP A 58 9.78 22.41 6.05
C ASP A 58 8.59 22.45 5.06
N ARG A 59 8.34 21.34 4.36
CA ARG A 59 7.32 21.25 3.30
C ARG A 59 6.14 20.34 3.68
N LEU A 60 6.28 19.57 4.75
CA LEU A 60 5.30 18.61 5.22
C LEU A 60 4.94 18.91 6.68
N ARG A 61 3.66 18.93 6.98
CA ARG A 61 3.19 19.02 8.37
C ARG A 61 2.93 17.63 8.93
N VAL A 62 3.73 17.20 9.91
CA VAL A 62 3.58 15.89 10.54
C VAL A 62 2.79 16.01 11.83
N ASN A 63 1.71 15.22 11.96
CA ASN A 63 0.96 15.01 13.19
C ASN A 63 1.18 13.57 13.67
N ILE A 64 1.77 13.41 14.84
CA ILE A 64 1.86 12.13 15.50
C ILE A 64 0.54 11.88 16.22
N ALA A 65 -0.33 11.09 15.58
CA ALA A 65 -1.66 10.77 16.09
C ALA A 65 -2.11 9.40 15.56
N ASP A 66 -2.97 8.76 16.33
CA ASP A 66 -3.56 7.47 15.94
C ASP A 66 -4.89 7.71 15.21
N VAL A 67 -5.09 7.05 14.08
CA VAL A 67 -6.36 7.12 13.32
C VAL A 67 -7.56 6.57 14.09
N ARG A 68 -7.33 5.84 15.18
CA ARG A 68 -8.37 5.38 16.12
C ARG A 68 -8.88 6.50 17.03
N ASP A 69 -8.15 7.62 17.12
CA ASP A 69 -8.61 8.81 17.86
C ASP A 69 -9.58 9.62 16.98
N GLU A 70 -10.87 9.45 17.28
CA GLU A 70 -11.97 10.10 16.59
C GLU A 70 -11.87 11.63 16.64
N PHE A 71 -11.44 12.19 17.78
CA PHE A 71 -11.34 13.64 17.95
C PHE A 71 -10.24 14.25 17.08
N SER A 72 -9.10 13.58 16.96
CA SER A 72 -8.05 14.00 16.05
C SER A 72 -8.53 13.97 14.60
N MET A 73 -9.23 12.94 14.18
CA MET A 73 -9.72 12.82 12.80
C MET A 73 -10.83 13.85 12.51
N ASP A 74 -11.77 14.11 13.44
CA ASP A 74 -12.79 15.15 13.31
C ASP A 74 -12.19 16.55 13.06
N TYR A 75 -11.02 16.83 13.65
CA TYR A 75 -10.30 18.08 13.41
C TYR A 75 -9.52 18.09 12.10
N LEU A 76 -8.78 17.03 11.82
CA LEU A 76 -7.81 16.98 10.72
C LEU A 76 -8.46 16.91 9.33
N VAL A 77 -9.67 16.34 9.19
CA VAL A 77 -10.36 16.28 7.90
C VAL A 77 -10.94 17.64 7.46
N ARG A 78 -11.09 18.59 8.38
CA ARG A 78 -11.72 19.89 8.07
C ARG A 78 -10.89 20.67 7.06
N GLY A 79 -11.57 21.11 6.02
CA GLY A 79 -10.99 21.97 5.00
C GLY A 79 -9.93 21.31 4.13
N GLN A 80 -9.76 19.99 4.16
CA GLN A 80 -8.91 19.27 3.22
C GLN A 80 -9.62 19.09 1.88
N ASP A 81 -8.87 19.13 0.78
CA ASP A 81 -9.40 18.87 -0.57
C ASP A 81 -9.36 17.36 -0.87
N VAL A 82 -8.34 16.67 -0.38
CA VAL A 82 -8.11 15.23 -0.62
C VAL A 82 -7.67 14.53 0.66
N LEU A 83 -8.17 13.33 0.89
CA LEU A 83 -7.70 12.37 1.89
C LEU A 83 -7.18 11.12 1.19
N PHE A 84 -5.89 10.83 1.35
CA PHE A 84 -5.34 9.50 1.07
C PHE A 84 -5.35 8.68 2.35
N ASN A 85 -6.26 7.74 2.42
CA ASN A 85 -6.48 6.92 3.60
C ASN A 85 -5.66 5.62 3.50
N LEU A 86 -4.38 5.69 3.93
CA LEU A 86 -3.39 4.63 3.78
C LEU A 86 -3.00 3.98 5.12
N ALA A 87 -3.47 4.51 6.25
CA ALA A 87 -3.22 3.90 7.56
C ALA A 87 -3.88 2.53 7.63
N GLY A 88 -3.14 1.55 8.14
CA GLY A 88 -3.64 0.20 8.30
C GLY A 88 -2.60 -0.72 8.94
N GLN A 89 -3.08 -1.73 9.64
CA GLN A 89 -2.29 -2.89 9.99
C GLN A 89 -2.23 -3.79 8.74
N THR A 90 -1.06 -4.30 8.38
CA THR A 90 -0.82 -5.02 7.13
C THR A 90 -0.25 -6.43 7.32
N SER A 91 0.01 -6.82 8.58
CA SER A 91 0.57 -8.14 8.89
C SER A 91 -0.53 -9.20 8.98
N HIS A 92 -0.52 -10.13 8.05
CA HIS A 92 -1.46 -11.26 8.03
C HIS A 92 -1.33 -12.14 9.29
N LEU A 93 -0.10 -12.40 9.77
CA LEU A 93 0.10 -13.20 10.98
C LEU A 93 -0.31 -12.45 12.25
N ASP A 94 0.07 -11.18 12.38
CA ASP A 94 -0.30 -10.40 13.57
C ASP A 94 -1.82 -10.28 13.68
N SER A 95 -2.55 -10.19 12.56
CA SER A 95 -4.01 -10.18 12.54
C SER A 95 -4.64 -11.46 13.06
N MET A 96 -3.98 -12.62 12.87
CA MET A 96 -4.44 -13.91 13.41
C MET A 96 -4.10 -14.05 14.90
N THR A 97 -3.07 -13.36 15.37
CA THR A 97 -2.64 -13.37 16.79
C THR A 97 -3.41 -12.36 17.62
N ASP A 98 -3.62 -11.16 17.08
CA ASP A 98 -4.39 -10.08 17.70
C ASP A 98 -5.44 -9.53 16.73
N PRO A 99 -6.58 -10.22 16.58
CA PRO A 99 -7.65 -9.82 15.67
C PRO A 99 -8.34 -8.52 16.08
N TYR A 100 -8.33 -8.19 17.38
CA TYR A 100 -8.98 -6.98 17.87
C TYR A 100 -8.23 -5.72 17.46
N THR A 101 -6.91 -5.69 17.57
CA THR A 101 -6.11 -4.58 17.09
C THR A 101 -6.26 -4.39 15.57
N ASP A 102 -6.30 -5.47 14.80
CA ASP A 102 -6.56 -5.37 13.36
C ASP A 102 -7.95 -4.82 13.05
N LEU A 103 -9.00 -5.28 13.76
CA LEU A 103 -10.37 -4.77 13.65
C LEU A 103 -10.46 -3.27 13.98
N GLU A 104 -9.84 -2.82 15.07
CA GLU A 104 -9.84 -1.42 15.48
C GLU A 104 -9.17 -0.51 14.42
N ILE A 105 -8.06 -0.96 13.83
CA ILE A 105 -7.31 -0.17 12.85
C ILE A 105 -7.93 -0.25 11.45
N ASN A 106 -8.35 -1.44 10.99
CA ASN A 106 -8.77 -1.65 9.60
C ASN A 106 -10.29 -1.52 9.39
N VAL A 107 -11.08 -1.47 10.46
CA VAL A 107 -12.55 -1.32 10.36
C VAL A 107 -13.06 -0.13 11.17
N ARG A 108 -12.90 -0.15 12.51
CA ARG A 108 -13.49 0.89 13.36
C ARG A 108 -12.95 2.27 13.03
N SER A 109 -11.63 2.42 12.89
CA SER A 109 -11.04 3.71 12.51
C SER A 109 -11.53 4.19 11.14
N GLN A 110 -11.80 3.26 10.21
CA GLN A 110 -12.28 3.62 8.87
C GLN A 110 -13.69 4.21 8.93
N VAL A 111 -14.57 3.64 9.75
CA VAL A 111 -15.91 4.20 10.00
C VAL A 111 -15.80 5.57 10.65
N SER A 112 -14.93 5.74 11.65
CA SER A 112 -14.70 7.03 12.32
C SER A 112 -14.21 8.10 11.36
N ILE A 113 -13.27 7.78 10.48
CA ILE A 113 -12.75 8.70 9.44
C ILE A 113 -13.87 9.09 8.48
N LEU A 114 -14.66 8.14 8.01
CA LEU A 114 -15.78 8.40 7.09
C LEU A 114 -16.86 9.26 7.74
N GLU A 115 -17.20 9.01 9.02
CA GLU A 115 -18.12 9.85 9.78
C GLU A 115 -17.60 11.27 9.98
N ALA A 116 -16.28 11.42 10.27
CA ALA A 116 -15.64 12.73 10.35
C ALA A 116 -15.76 13.49 9.00
N CYS A 117 -15.45 12.81 7.89
CA CYS A 117 -15.60 13.39 6.56
C CYS A 117 -17.05 13.78 6.26
N ARG A 118 -18.01 12.88 6.51
CA ARG A 118 -19.43 13.13 6.27
C ARG A 118 -19.95 14.33 7.06
N LYS A 119 -19.56 14.47 8.33
CA LYS A 119 -20.03 15.54 9.23
C LYS A 119 -19.33 16.88 8.98
N HIS A 120 -18.04 16.87 8.70
CA HIS A 120 -17.22 18.08 8.72
C HIS A 120 -16.66 18.51 7.37
N ASN A 121 -16.62 17.60 6.39
CA ASN A 121 -16.09 17.90 5.06
C ASN A 121 -16.66 16.96 3.97
N PRO A 122 -17.97 17.05 3.64
CA PRO A 122 -18.62 16.11 2.71
C PRO A 122 -18.13 16.24 1.25
N SER A 123 -17.36 17.27 0.91
CA SER A 123 -16.81 17.47 -0.43
C SER A 123 -15.41 16.91 -0.65
N ILE A 124 -14.78 16.35 0.40
CA ILE A 124 -13.44 15.79 0.32
C ILE A 124 -13.39 14.59 -0.64
N ALA A 125 -12.36 14.52 -1.48
CA ALA A 125 -12.09 13.31 -2.26
C ALA A 125 -11.27 12.32 -1.41
N ILE A 126 -11.71 11.07 -1.32
CA ILE A 126 -11.10 10.03 -0.48
C ILE A 126 -10.57 8.92 -1.38
N VAL A 127 -9.29 8.58 -1.25
CA VAL A 127 -8.72 7.39 -1.88
C VAL A 127 -8.29 6.41 -0.79
N TYR A 128 -8.90 5.23 -0.79
CA TYR A 128 -8.63 4.18 0.18
C TYR A 128 -7.65 3.15 -0.37
N ALA A 129 -6.64 2.82 0.42
CA ALA A 129 -5.71 1.74 0.10
C ALA A 129 -6.30 0.37 0.49
N GLY A 130 -6.94 -0.28 -0.45
CA GLY A 130 -7.37 -1.67 -0.39
C GLY A 130 -6.21 -2.65 -0.59
N THR A 131 -6.53 -3.93 -0.68
CA THR A 131 -5.56 -5.01 -0.86
C THR A 131 -6.11 -6.15 -1.69
N ARG A 132 -5.25 -6.82 -2.43
CA ARG A 132 -5.56 -8.08 -3.13
C ARG A 132 -5.92 -9.25 -2.19
N GLN A 133 -5.55 -9.16 -0.91
CA GLN A 133 -5.78 -10.24 0.07
C GLN A 133 -7.26 -10.57 0.27
N ILE A 134 -8.15 -9.62 -0.05
CA ILE A 134 -9.60 -9.83 0.04
C ILE A 134 -10.12 -10.91 -0.92
N TYR A 135 -9.39 -11.19 -2.00
CA TYR A 135 -9.75 -12.25 -2.95
C TYR A 135 -9.48 -13.66 -2.41
N GLY A 136 -8.52 -13.78 -1.47
CA GLY A 136 -8.05 -15.07 -1.00
C GLY A 136 -7.34 -15.87 -2.08
N LYS A 137 -7.55 -17.19 -2.10
CA LYS A 137 -7.01 -18.06 -3.13
C LYS A 137 -7.82 -17.87 -4.42
N PRO A 138 -7.18 -17.43 -5.52
CA PRO A 138 -7.90 -17.15 -6.76
C PRO A 138 -8.56 -18.39 -7.39
N ASP A 139 -9.80 -18.20 -7.87
CA ASP A 139 -10.51 -19.19 -8.67
C ASP A 139 -10.04 -19.17 -10.14
N TYR A 140 -9.57 -18.01 -10.62
CA TYR A 140 -9.00 -17.80 -11.93
C TYR A 140 -7.95 -16.70 -11.95
N LEU A 141 -7.08 -16.70 -12.95
CA LEU A 141 -6.01 -15.71 -13.18
C LEU A 141 -6.06 -15.22 -14.64
N PRO A 142 -5.77 -13.92 -14.87
CA PRO A 142 -5.54 -12.88 -13.88
C PRO A 142 -6.84 -12.51 -13.14
N VAL A 143 -6.69 -12.00 -11.89
CA VAL A 143 -7.81 -11.63 -11.01
C VAL A 143 -8.32 -10.24 -11.39
N ASP A 144 -9.56 -10.12 -11.82
CA ASP A 144 -10.24 -8.85 -12.05
C ASP A 144 -11.10 -8.42 -10.85
N GLU A 145 -11.74 -7.24 -10.92
CA GLU A 145 -12.56 -6.69 -9.84
C GLU A 145 -13.89 -7.46 -9.63
N LYS A 146 -14.28 -8.32 -10.57
CA LYS A 146 -15.49 -9.16 -10.49
C LYS A 146 -15.25 -10.49 -9.81
N HIS A 147 -13.98 -10.84 -9.57
CA HIS A 147 -13.62 -12.07 -8.89
C HIS A 147 -14.29 -12.15 -7.51
N PRO A 148 -14.82 -13.31 -7.08
CA PRO A 148 -15.36 -13.52 -5.74
C PRO A 148 -14.37 -13.15 -4.63
N LEU A 149 -14.89 -12.67 -3.50
CA LEU A 149 -14.09 -12.25 -2.35
C LEU A 149 -14.12 -13.33 -1.28
N HIS A 150 -13.00 -14.01 -1.07
CA HIS A 150 -12.85 -15.12 -0.12
C HIS A 150 -11.58 -14.94 0.73
N PRO A 151 -11.49 -13.88 1.58
CA PRO A 151 -10.30 -13.62 2.38
C PRO A 151 -9.94 -14.81 3.26
N THR A 152 -8.66 -15.11 3.39
CA THR A 152 -8.14 -16.28 4.12
C THR A 152 -7.63 -15.95 5.52
N ASP A 153 -7.64 -14.68 5.91
CA ASP A 153 -7.17 -14.21 7.21
C ASP A 153 -7.99 -13.02 7.72
N VAL A 154 -7.79 -12.67 8.99
CA VAL A 154 -8.51 -11.56 9.64
C VAL A 154 -8.21 -10.21 8.96
N ASN A 155 -6.97 -9.98 8.55
CA ASN A 155 -6.60 -8.76 7.85
C ASN A 155 -7.37 -8.60 6.54
N GLY A 156 -7.46 -9.66 5.75
CA GLY A 156 -8.24 -9.67 4.50
C GLY A 156 -9.72 -9.36 4.74
N ILE A 157 -10.33 -9.97 5.77
CA ILE A 157 -11.74 -9.70 6.16
C ILE A 157 -11.91 -8.23 6.55
N ASN A 158 -11.05 -7.71 7.42
CA ASN A 158 -11.15 -6.35 7.92
C ASN A 158 -10.87 -5.30 6.83
N LYS A 159 -9.90 -5.54 5.96
CA LYS A 159 -9.63 -4.68 4.80
C LYS A 159 -10.80 -4.67 3.80
N MET A 160 -11.45 -5.82 3.59
CA MET A 160 -12.67 -5.93 2.79
C MET A 160 -13.81 -5.13 3.43
N ALA A 161 -14.01 -5.25 4.73
CA ALA A 161 -15.02 -4.46 5.44
C ALA A 161 -14.74 -2.95 5.32
N GLY A 162 -13.48 -2.53 5.52
CA GLY A 162 -13.08 -1.12 5.33
C GLY A 162 -13.39 -0.61 3.91
N GLU A 163 -13.08 -1.39 2.87
CA GLU A 163 -13.42 -1.06 1.49
C GLU A 163 -14.93 -0.88 1.29
N TRP A 164 -15.72 -1.84 1.77
CA TRP A 164 -17.17 -1.79 1.63
C TRP A 164 -17.81 -0.64 2.40
N TYR A 165 -17.29 -0.23 3.55
CA TYR A 165 -17.73 1.00 4.23
C TYR A 165 -17.46 2.22 3.37
N HIS A 166 -16.32 2.34 2.73
CA HIS A 166 -16.00 3.46 1.84
C HIS A 166 -16.99 3.53 0.67
N ILE A 167 -17.27 2.41 0.00
CA ILE A 167 -18.23 2.33 -1.10
C ILE A 167 -19.67 2.60 -0.63
N LEU A 168 -20.06 2.10 0.54
CA LEU A 168 -21.35 2.40 1.14
C LEU A 168 -21.55 3.91 1.37
N TYR A 169 -20.50 4.59 1.91
CA TYR A 169 -20.59 6.02 2.17
C TYR A 169 -20.65 6.85 0.88
N HIS A 170 -20.05 6.38 -0.20
CA HIS A 170 -20.29 6.96 -1.52
C HIS A 170 -21.74 6.79 -1.95
N ASN A 171 -22.26 5.57 -1.94
CA ASN A 171 -23.59 5.25 -2.47
C ASN A 171 -24.74 5.91 -1.67
N VAL A 172 -24.59 6.02 -0.34
CA VAL A 172 -25.64 6.47 0.56
C VAL A 172 -25.53 7.95 0.88
N TYR A 173 -24.32 8.46 1.07
CA TYR A 173 -24.08 9.83 1.53
C TYR A 173 -23.43 10.73 0.47
N GLY A 174 -23.07 10.19 -0.70
CA GLY A 174 -22.50 10.97 -1.80
C GLY A 174 -21.05 11.41 -1.57
N LEU A 175 -20.31 10.80 -0.64
CA LEU A 175 -18.88 11.08 -0.48
C LEU A 175 -18.12 10.64 -1.74
N ARG A 176 -17.13 11.42 -2.14
CA ARG A 176 -16.25 11.08 -3.26
C ARG A 176 -15.21 10.07 -2.79
N VAL A 177 -15.39 8.82 -3.14
CA VAL A 177 -14.53 7.72 -2.67
C VAL A 177 -14.05 6.87 -3.83
N THR A 178 -12.77 6.51 -3.83
CA THR A 178 -12.22 5.47 -4.71
C THR A 178 -11.41 4.48 -3.87
N SER A 179 -11.52 3.18 -4.16
CA SER A 179 -10.67 2.14 -3.55
C SER A 179 -9.68 1.60 -4.56
N LEU A 180 -8.41 1.46 -4.14
CA LEU A 180 -7.37 0.78 -4.90
C LEU A 180 -6.94 -0.50 -4.21
N ARG A 181 -7.15 -1.65 -4.84
CA ARG A 181 -6.66 -2.96 -4.37
C ARG A 181 -5.21 -3.14 -4.81
N LEU A 182 -4.31 -2.82 -3.88
CA LEU A 182 -2.88 -2.90 -4.13
C LEU A 182 -2.41 -4.36 -4.20
N THR A 183 -1.53 -4.66 -5.16
CA THR A 183 -0.76 -5.90 -5.19
C THR A 183 0.57 -5.76 -4.41
N ASN A 184 1.57 -6.61 -4.69
CA ASN A 184 2.87 -6.53 -4.01
C ASN A 184 3.61 -5.24 -4.38
N THR A 185 3.33 -4.18 -3.64
CA THR A 185 4.03 -2.91 -3.81
C THR A 185 5.39 -2.97 -3.15
N TYR A 186 6.45 -2.49 -3.84
CA TYR A 186 7.82 -2.53 -3.36
C TYR A 186 8.59 -1.26 -3.78
N GLY A 187 9.72 -1.00 -3.12
CA GLY A 187 10.56 0.16 -3.45
C GLY A 187 11.27 0.76 -2.24
N PRO A 188 11.92 1.91 -2.41
CA PRO A 188 12.49 2.71 -1.33
C PRO A 188 11.52 2.99 -0.20
N ARG A 189 12.00 3.08 1.04
CA ARG A 189 11.22 3.39 2.26
C ARG A 189 10.29 2.28 2.74
N MET A 190 10.21 1.12 2.06
CA MET A 190 9.47 -0.02 2.57
C MET A 190 10.12 -0.61 3.82
N ARG A 191 9.32 -1.32 4.62
CA ARG A 191 9.83 -2.03 5.81
C ARG A 191 10.67 -3.23 5.38
N VAL A 192 11.92 -3.28 5.82
CA VAL A 192 12.85 -4.39 5.54
C VAL A 192 13.28 -5.14 6.80
N LYS A 193 12.89 -4.64 7.98
CA LYS A 193 13.28 -5.18 9.29
C LYS A 193 12.73 -6.58 9.52
N ASP A 194 11.50 -6.82 9.09
CA ASP A 194 10.79 -8.10 9.21
C ASP A 194 9.73 -8.25 8.10
N ALA A 195 9.05 -9.40 8.06
CA ALA A 195 8.08 -9.72 7.01
C ALA A 195 6.64 -9.28 7.32
N ARG A 196 6.42 -8.33 8.25
CA ARG A 196 5.09 -7.84 8.58
C ARG A 196 4.40 -7.12 7.44
N GLN A 197 5.15 -6.37 6.64
CA GLN A 197 4.61 -5.68 5.48
C GLN A 197 4.67 -6.54 4.22
N THR A 198 5.85 -7.11 3.92
CA THR A 198 6.05 -7.95 2.74
C THR A 198 7.32 -8.80 2.87
N PHE A 199 7.29 -10.01 2.32
CA PHE A 199 8.46 -10.90 2.29
C PHE A 199 9.62 -10.29 1.47
N LEU A 200 9.31 -9.51 0.42
CA LEU A 200 10.32 -8.91 -0.46
C LEU A 200 11.23 -7.93 0.31
N GLY A 201 10.71 -7.22 1.31
CA GLY A 201 11.53 -6.37 2.17
C GLY A 201 12.62 -7.16 2.91
N VAL A 202 12.26 -8.31 3.46
CA VAL A 202 13.22 -9.22 4.11
C VAL A 202 14.24 -9.77 3.11
N TRP A 203 13.81 -10.12 1.90
CA TRP A 203 14.72 -10.61 0.87
C TRP A 203 15.71 -9.55 0.41
N LEU A 204 15.28 -8.31 0.24
CA LEU A 204 16.17 -7.17 -0.03
C LEU A 204 17.22 -7.00 1.07
N ARG A 205 16.80 -7.07 2.33
CA ARG A 205 17.73 -6.99 3.46
C ARG A 205 18.73 -8.15 3.45
N ARG A 206 18.25 -9.39 3.32
CA ARG A 206 19.10 -10.59 3.33
C ARG A 206 20.16 -10.53 2.22
N VAL A 207 19.79 -10.16 0.99
CA VAL A 207 20.74 -10.08 -0.11
C VAL A 207 21.79 -8.98 0.09
N ILE A 208 21.41 -7.86 0.71
CA ILE A 208 22.34 -6.76 1.06
C ILE A 208 23.29 -7.19 2.18
N ASP A 209 22.81 -7.98 3.14
CA ASP A 209 23.59 -8.49 4.28
C ASP A 209 24.41 -9.75 3.92
N GLY A 210 24.34 -10.24 2.68
CA GLY A 210 25.02 -11.47 2.25
C GLY A 210 24.42 -12.74 2.87
N GLN A 211 23.18 -12.67 3.36
CA GLN A 211 22.46 -13.81 3.93
C GLN A 211 21.64 -14.53 2.86
N PRO A 212 21.45 -15.86 2.98
CA PRO A 212 20.65 -16.61 2.03
C PRO A 212 19.19 -16.20 2.06
N ILE A 213 18.59 -16.06 0.87
CA ILE A 213 17.14 -15.92 0.70
C ILE A 213 16.48 -17.28 0.91
N GLU A 214 15.45 -17.35 1.75
CA GLU A 214 14.64 -18.55 1.92
C GLU A 214 13.38 -18.45 1.09
N VAL A 215 13.24 -19.35 0.13
CA VAL A 215 12.07 -19.49 -0.75
C VAL A 215 11.26 -20.66 -0.26
N TRP A 216 10.00 -20.41 0.10
CA TRP A 216 9.12 -21.42 0.68
C TRP A 216 8.46 -22.31 -0.39
N GLY A 217 8.20 -23.57 -0.03
CA GLY A 217 7.55 -24.55 -0.89
C GLY A 217 8.46 -25.06 -2.00
N ASP A 218 8.00 -24.98 -3.25
CA ASP A 218 8.79 -25.34 -4.44
C ASP A 218 9.32 -24.14 -5.23
N GLY A 219 9.03 -22.94 -4.75
CA GLY A 219 9.45 -21.68 -5.37
C GLY A 219 8.71 -21.31 -6.65
N LYS A 220 7.70 -22.08 -7.08
CA LYS A 220 6.97 -21.85 -8.34
C LYS A 220 5.82 -20.87 -8.20
N GLN A 221 5.43 -20.49 -6.98
CA GLN A 221 4.39 -19.49 -6.78
C GLN A 221 4.66 -18.22 -7.57
N ARG A 222 3.65 -17.77 -8.30
CA ARG A 222 3.72 -16.58 -9.15
C ARG A 222 3.15 -15.36 -8.43
N ARG A 223 3.80 -14.22 -8.63
CA ARG A 223 3.39 -12.91 -8.11
C ARG A 223 3.63 -11.84 -9.17
N ASP A 224 2.80 -10.82 -9.12
CA ASP A 224 3.02 -9.54 -9.77
C ASP A 224 3.48 -8.50 -8.75
N PHE A 225 4.19 -7.47 -9.23
CA PHE A 225 4.80 -6.46 -8.38
C PHE A 225 4.61 -5.07 -8.98
N ASN A 226 4.21 -4.09 -8.16
CA ASN A 226 4.20 -2.69 -8.55
C ASN A 226 5.30 -1.92 -7.82
N TYR A 227 6.10 -1.17 -8.57
CA TYR A 227 7.01 -0.21 -7.97
C TYR A 227 6.23 0.92 -7.31
N VAL A 228 6.72 1.42 -6.19
CA VAL A 228 5.98 2.36 -5.34
C VAL A 228 5.57 3.64 -6.06
N ASP A 229 6.40 4.15 -6.98
CA ASP A 229 6.07 5.36 -7.73
C ASP A 229 4.88 5.13 -8.69
N ASP A 230 4.72 3.94 -9.25
CA ASP A 230 3.56 3.57 -10.07
C ASP A 230 2.29 3.46 -9.21
N ALA A 231 2.39 2.88 -8.01
CA ALA A 231 1.27 2.84 -7.07
C ALA A 231 0.85 4.26 -6.64
N VAL A 232 1.83 5.16 -6.40
CA VAL A 232 1.57 6.58 -6.09
C VAL A 232 0.91 7.29 -7.28
N ASP A 233 1.35 7.04 -8.52
CA ASP A 233 0.71 7.63 -9.72
C ASP A 233 -0.77 7.20 -9.81
N ALA A 234 -1.10 5.95 -9.50
CA ALA A 234 -2.49 5.48 -9.46
C ALA A 234 -3.32 6.18 -8.38
N LEU A 235 -2.78 6.32 -7.14
CA LEU A 235 -3.45 7.04 -6.06
C LEU A 235 -3.76 8.48 -6.46
N LEU A 236 -2.78 9.18 -7.04
CA LEU A 236 -2.94 10.55 -7.50
C LEU A 236 -4.02 10.68 -8.60
N ARG A 237 -4.03 9.79 -9.58
CA ARG A 237 -5.05 9.79 -10.64
C ARG A 237 -6.45 9.58 -10.08
N CYS A 238 -6.62 8.63 -9.16
CA CYS A 238 -7.92 8.37 -8.54
C CYS A 238 -8.50 9.59 -7.84
N ALA A 239 -7.71 10.37 -7.10
CA ALA A 239 -8.21 11.57 -6.43
C ALA A 239 -8.50 12.73 -7.41
N ALA A 240 -7.75 12.81 -8.51
CA ALA A 240 -7.88 13.89 -9.50
C ALA A 240 -9.06 13.69 -10.46
N GLU A 241 -9.50 12.44 -10.69
CA GLU A 241 -10.48 12.08 -11.72
C GLU A 241 -11.86 11.82 -11.13
N PRO A 242 -12.86 12.70 -11.32
CA PRO A 242 -14.21 12.47 -10.78
C PRO A 242 -14.89 11.17 -11.26
N ARG A 243 -14.49 10.65 -12.43
CA ARG A 243 -14.99 9.34 -12.93
C ARG A 243 -14.54 8.14 -12.10
N ALA A 244 -13.56 8.33 -11.22
CA ALA A 244 -13.13 7.32 -10.27
C ALA A 244 -14.03 7.24 -9.03
N ASP A 245 -14.87 8.24 -8.78
CA ASP A 245 -15.74 8.27 -7.61
C ASP A 245 -16.70 7.06 -7.60
N GLY A 246 -16.77 6.35 -6.49
CA GLY A 246 -17.55 5.14 -6.29
C GLY A 246 -16.93 3.86 -6.89
N LYS A 247 -15.73 3.94 -7.46
CA LYS A 247 -15.09 2.81 -8.14
C LYS A 247 -14.08 2.08 -7.25
N ILE A 248 -13.86 0.83 -7.63
CA ILE A 248 -12.82 -0.03 -7.10
C ILE A 248 -11.94 -0.45 -8.26
N TYR A 249 -10.63 -0.35 -8.09
CA TYR A 249 -9.66 -0.73 -9.12
C TYR A 249 -8.59 -1.66 -8.56
N ASN A 250 -8.23 -2.67 -9.33
CA ASN A 250 -7.02 -3.45 -9.10
C ASN A 250 -5.79 -2.72 -9.66
N LEU A 251 -4.70 -2.75 -8.91
CA LEU A 251 -3.38 -2.50 -9.48
C LEU A 251 -2.70 -3.83 -9.77
N GLY A 252 -1.93 -3.86 -10.85
CA GLY A 252 -1.22 -5.04 -11.31
C GLY A 252 -0.02 -4.68 -12.17
N SER A 253 0.67 -5.69 -12.68
CA SER A 253 1.82 -5.54 -13.57
C SER A 253 1.64 -6.42 -14.81
N PRO A 254 2.16 -6.01 -15.97
CA PRO A 254 2.17 -6.85 -17.16
C PRO A 254 3.04 -8.10 -16.97
N GLU A 255 3.97 -8.06 -16.01
CA GLU A 255 4.89 -9.13 -15.70
C GLU A 255 4.51 -9.84 -14.41
N SER A 256 4.54 -11.16 -14.43
CA SER A 256 4.48 -11.99 -13.22
C SER A 256 5.69 -12.91 -13.18
N ILE A 257 6.24 -13.12 -11.99
CA ILE A 257 7.48 -13.87 -11.78
C ILE A 257 7.28 -14.96 -10.73
N THR A 258 7.99 -16.09 -10.86
CA THR A 258 8.03 -17.08 -9.79
C THR A 258 8.89 -16.59 -8.62
N LEU A 259 8.63 -17.06 -7.41
CA LEU A 259 9.42 -16.66 -6.24
C LEU A 259 10.88 -17.10 -6.37
N ALA A 260 11.17 -18.26 -6.98
CA ALA A 260 12.52 -18.73 -7.24
C ALA A 260 13.26 -17.82 -8.26
N ASP A 261 12.57 -17.38 -9.32
CA ASP A 261 13.16 -16.46 -10.31
C ASP A 261 13.38 -15.08 -9.73
N LEU A 262 12.45 -14.60 -8.88
CA LEU A 262 12.63 -13.33 -8.16
C LEU A 262 13.86 -13.36 -7.24
N ALA A 263 14.07 -14.47 -6.49
CA ALA A 263 15.25 -14.64 -5.66
C ALA A 263 16.54 -14.64 -6.50
N ARG A 264 16.52 -15.32 -7.64
CA ARG A 264 17.64 -15.36 -8.59
C ARG A 264 17.95 -13.97 -9.14
N GLN A 265 16.93 -13.22 -9.55
CA GLN A 265 17.08 -11.86 -10.05
C GLN A 265 17.63 -10.89 -8.99
N LEU A 266 17.20 -11.00 -7.72
CA LEU A 266 17.76 -10.20 -6.61
C LEU A 266 19.25 -10.47 -6.40
N ILE A 267 19.67 -11.73 -6.45
CA ILE A 267 21.07 -12.13 -6.30
C ILE A 267 21.93 -11.59 -7.45
N GLU A 268 21.44 -11.72 -8.69
CA GLU A 268 22.12 -11.17 -9.87
C GLU A 268 22.31 -9.64 -9.76
N ILE A 269 21.27 -8.91 -9.38
CA ILE A 269 21.32 -7.44 -9.24
C ILE A 269 22.23 -7.03 -8.09
N SER A 270 22.19 -7.77 -6.97
CA SER A 270 23.05 -7.50 -5.81
C SER A 270 24.52 -7.82 -6.09
N GLY A 271 24.81 -8.73 -7.03
CA GLY A 271 26.16 -9.24 -7.33
C GLY A 271 26.67 -10.25 -6.30
N SER A 272 25.86 -10.67 -5.33
CA SER A 272 26.23 -11.63 -4.28
C SER A 272 25.00 -12.23 -3.62
N GLY A 273 25.17 -13.37 -2.96
CA GLY A 273 24.13 -14.07 -2.20
C GLY A 273 23.78 -15.44 -2.79
N GLU A 274 22.94 -16.15 -2.10
CA GLU A 274 22.37 -17.44 -2.51
C GLU A 274 20.89 -17.50 -2.10
N PHE A 275 20.14 -18.44 -2.65
CA PHE A 275 18.82 -18.77 -2.12
C PHE A 275 18.68 -20.26 -1.88
N ARG A 276 17.78 -20.61 -0.97
CA ARG A 276 17.46 -22.00 -0.62
C ARG A 276 15.96 -22.21 -0.68
N ILE A 277 15.56 -23.32 -1.27
CA ILE A 277 14.17 -23.76 -1.19
C ILE A 277 14.00 -24.53 0.11
N ILE A 278 13.04 -24.10 0.94
CA ILE A 278 12.76 -24.71 2.24
C ILE A 278 11.26 -25.06 2.34
N PRO A 279 10.88 -26.01 3.21
CA PRO A 279 9.48 -26.35 3.42
C PRO A 279 8.65 -25.12 3.76
N PHE A 280 7.40 -25.09 3.29
CA PHE A 280 6.48 -23.99 3.60
C PHE A 280 6.09 -24.07 5.09
N PRO A 281 6.30 -22.99 5.88
CA PRO A 281 5.91 -23.00 7.30
C PRO A 281 4.41 -23.23 7.49
N GLU A 282 4.03 -24.09 8.43
CA GLU A 282 2.65 -24.56 8.59
C GLU A 282 1.68 -23.43 8.96
N ASP A 283 2.09 -22.50 9.82
CA ASP A 283 1.32 -21.32 10.22
C ASP A 283 1.03 -20.38 9.04
N ARG A 284 1.96 -20.28 8.09
CA ARG A 284 1.82 -19.47 6.87
C ARG A 284 1.01 -20.18 5.79
N ARG A 285 1.14 -21.52 5.72
CA ARG A 285 0.48 -22.34 4.70
C ARG A 285 -1.04 -22.25 4.77
N ARG A 286 -1.60 -22.10 5.99
CA ARG A 286 -3.05 -22.04 6.22
C ARG A 286 -3.71 -20.77 5.70
N ILE A 287 -2.96 -19.69 5.62
CA ILE A 287 -3.44 -18.37 5.15
C ILE A 287 -2.85 -17.99 3.80
N ASP A 288 -2.08 -18.88 3.16
CA ASP A 288 -1.47 -18.61 1.85
C ASP A 288 -2.53 -18.61 0.74
N ILE A 289 -2.43 -17.61 -0.14
CA ILE A 289 -3.38 -17.42 -1.25
C ILE A 289 -2.93 -18.11 -2.56
N GLY A 290 -1.81 -18.83 -2.56
CA GLY A 290 -1.28 -19.45 -3.79
C GLY A 290 -0.80 -18.43 -4.81
N ASP A 291 -0.92 -18.72 -6.10
CA ASP A 291 -0.59 -17.80 -7.19
C ASP A 291 -1.51 -16.57 -7.17
N TYR A 292 -0.95 -15.41 -7.51
CA TYR A 292 -1.73 -14.19 -7.69
C TYR A 292 -1.14 -13.31 -8.79
N VAL A 293 -1.96 -12.93 -9.73
CA VAL A 293 -1.68 -11.96 -10.81
C VAL A 293 -2.93 -11.12 -11.01
N ALA A 294 -2.84 -9.81 -10.86
CA ALA A 294 -3.97 -8.91 -11.03
C ALA A 294 -4.23 -8.57 -12.50
N ASP A 295 -5.50 -8.48 -12.87
CA ASP A 295 -5.94 -7.74 -14.05
C ASP A 295 -6.11 -6.27 -13.68
N TYR A 296 -5.38 -5.39 -14.34
CA TYR A 296 -5.46 -3.93 -14.18
C TYR A 296 -6.09 -3.22 -15.38
N THR A 297 -6.81 -3.99 -16.23
CA THR A 297 -7.44 -3.46 -17.44
C THR A 297 -8.41 -2.34 -17.12
N LEU A 298 -9.20 -2.45 -16.04
CA LEU A 298 -10.21 -1.47 -15.69
C LEU A 298 -9.59 -0.10 -15.37
N VAL A 299 -8.56 -0.04 -14.52
CA VAL A 299 -7.88 1.23 -14.18
C VAL A 299 -7.14 1.81 -15.37
N ARG A 300 -6.58 0.96 -16.24
CA ARG A 300 -5.93 1.38 -17.48
C ARG A 300 -6.93 2.05 -18.43
N ASP A 301 -8.06 1.41 -18.68
CA ASP A 301 -9.03 1.85 -19.68
C ASP A 301 -9.84 3.07 -19.18
N GLU A 302 -10.14 3.14 -17.89
CA GLU A 302 -10.87 4.26 -17.32
C GLU A 302 -10.00 5.45 -16.94
N LEU A 303 -8.81 5.23 -16.37
CA LEU A 303 -7.94 6.31 -15.85
C LEU A 303 -6.64 6.51 -16.64
N GLY A 304 -6.37 5.68 -17.66
CA GLY A 304 -5.14 5.74 -18.44
C GLY A 304 -3.89 5.38 -17.62
N TRP A 305 -4.07 4.66 -16.50
CA TRP A 305 -2.94 4.23 -15.68
C TRP A 305 -2.36 2.91 -16.17
N GLN A 306 -1.04 2.84 -16.15
CA GLN A 306 -0.29 1.59 -16.33
C GLN A 306 1.05 1.71 -15.60
N PRO A 307 1.62 0.62 -15.09
CA PRO A 307 2.93 0.63 -14.47
C PRO A 307 4.01 0.96 -15.52
N ARG A 308 5.02 1.71 -15.11
CA ARG A 308 6.10 2.21 -15.99
C ARG A 308 7.48 1.68 -15.62
N VAL A 309 7.64 1.25 -14.36
CA VAL A 309 8.91 0.75 -13.86
C VAL A 309 8.92 -0.77 -13.96
N ASP A 310 9.82 -1.31 -14.79
CA ASP A 310 10.01 -2.75 -14.86
C ASP A 310 10.59 -3.30 -13.55
N LEU A 311 10.33 -4.60 -13.30
CA LEU A 311 10.69 -5.24 -12.02
C LEU A 311 12.20 -5.16 -11.75
N ARG A 312 13.03 -5.42 -12.77
CA ARG A 312 14.49 -5.44 -12.61
C ARG A 312 15.05 -4.06 -12.22
N ASP A 313 14.59 -3.00 -12.87
CA ASP A 313 14.99 -1.62 -12.55
C ASP A 313 14.51 -1.20 -11.16
N GLY A 314 13.26 -1.51 -10.81
CA GLY A 314 12.72 -1.23 -9.48
C GLY A 314 13.47 -1.95 -8.36
N LEU A 315 13.85 -3.22 -8.55
CA LEU A 315 14.68 -3.98 -7.60
C LEU A 315 16.08 -3.37 -7.45
N ARG A 316 16.72 -2.98 -8.55
CA ARG A 316 18.02 -2.30 -8.53
C ARG A 316 17.95 -1.00 -7.72
N ARG A 317 17.00 -0.12 -8.02
CA ARG A 317 16.78 1.14 -7.27
C ARG A 317 16.52 0.88 -5.78
N SER A 318 15.79 -0.18 -5.45
CA SER A 318 15.52 -0.56 -4.06
C SER A 318 16.79 -1.00 -3.33
N ILE A 319 17.61 -1.85 -3.95
CA ILE A 319 18.90 -2.31 -3.39
C ILE A 319 19.86 -1.13 -3.17
N GLU A 320 20.00 -0.26 -4.17
CA GLU A 320 20.82 0.96 -4.09
C GLU A 320 20.39 1.86 -2.93
N TYR A 321 19.07 2.11 -2.82
CA TYR A 321 18.52 2.92 -1.76
C TYR A 321 18.82 2.36 -0.36
N PHE A 322 18.58 1.07 -0.15
CA PHE A 322 18.80 0.46 1.17
C PHE A 322 20.26 0.30 1.52
N ARG A 323 21.15 0.10 0.55
CA ARG A 323 22.61 0.14 0.78
C ARG A 323 23.07 1.52 1.27
N ALA A 324 22.58 2.58 0.66
CA ALA A 324 22.93 3.96 1.02
C ALA A 324 22.32 4.42 2.35
N ASN A 325 21.19 3.83 2.79
CA ASN A 325 20.43 4.29 3.94
C ASN A 325 20.29 3.23 5.04
N ARG A 326 21.19 2.25 5.08
CA ARG A 326 21.13 1.09 5.96
C ARG A 326 20.85 1.44 7.42
N GLN A 327 21.55 2.43 7.99
CA GLN A 327 21.44 2.85 9.38
C GLN A 327 20.03 3.30 9.81
N HIS A 328 19.15 3.58 8.88
CA HIS A 328 17.78 4.06 9.16
C HIS A 328 16.71 2.96 9.07
N TYR A 329 17.06 1.77 8.60
CA TYR A 329 16.08 0.70 8.31
C TYR A 329 16.40 -0.65 8.96
N TRP A 330 17.65 -0.89 9.45
CA TRP A 330 18.09 -2.16 10.07
C TRP A 330 17.77 -2.29 11.54
#